data_1e032d92b0ec2ae393d305c668ba3117
#
_entry.id   1e032d92b0ec2ae393d305c668ba3117
#
_cell.length_a   1.000
_cell.length_b   1.000
_cell.length_c   1.000
_cell.angle_alpha   90.00
_cell.angle_beta   90.00
_cell.angle_gamma   90.00
#
_symmetry.space_group_name_H-M   'P 1'
#
loop_
_entity.id
_entity.type
_entity.pdbx_description
1 polymer ?
#
loop_
_entity_poly.entity_id
_entity_poly.type
_entity_poly.pdbx_seq_one_letter_code
_entity_poly.pdbx_strand_id
1 'polypeptide(L)'
;MSLPFMRLLVARDLPGAEAEIGARVPDDLPDQLDTFLQFRIVDLSMDPDAQPWLGRAIVLTEPDGTRRIIGSCGFHSPPGGFRAAPGLNDRVEVGYSVELGYRRQGVATEVVHALFDWARAQGVDRFRASVSPGNVASLATVRRLGFRQVGVQMDDIDGEELVFERDGWPAAD
;
A
#
# COMPACT_ATOMS: atom_id res chain seq x y z
N MET A 1 1.04 9.15 -1.02
CA MET A 1 1.37 10.14 0.05
C MET A 1 2.64 10.86 -0.36
N SER A 2 2.61 12.20 -0.34
CA SER A 2 3.78 13.03 -0.67
C SER A 2 4.79 13.05 0.50
N LEU A 3 6.06 13.38 0.21
CA LEU A 3 7.07 13.55 1.25
C LEU A 3 6.69 14.67 2.26
N PRO A 4 6.14 15.85 1.83
CA PRO A 4 5.60 16.82 2.76
C PRO A 4 4.52 16.27 3.68
N PHE A 5 3.52 15.55 3.15
CA PHE A 5 2.49 14.93 3.95
C PHE A 5 3.04 13.97 5.02
N MET A 6 3.96 13.09 4.64
CA MET A 6 4.59 12.16 5.58
C MET A 6 5.35 12.87 6.70
N ARG A 7 6.06 13.95 6.38
CA ARG A 7 6.78 14.77 7.37
C ARG A 7 5.84 15.45 8.35
N LEU A 8 4.67 15.93 7.89
CA LEU A 8 3.64 16.50 8.74
C LEU A 8 3.06 15.45 9.70
N LEU A 9 2.84 14.22 9.23
CA LEU A 9 2.42 13.12 10.11
C LEU A 9 3.46 12.81 11.19
N VAL A 10 4.74 12.74 10.84
CA VAL A 10 5.82 12.52 11.82
C VAL A 10 5.90 13.66 12.84
N ALA A 11 5.70 14.91 12.39
CA ALA A 11 5.64 16.09 13.26
C ALA A 11 4.34 16.17 14.09
N ARG A 12 3.37 15.27 13.87
CA ARG A 12 2.01 15.29 14.45
C ARG A 12 1.24 16.59 14.17
N ASP A 13 1.58 17.27 13.08
CA ASP A 13 0.83 18.42 12.56
C ASP A 13 -0.34 17.93 11.71
N LEU A 14 -1.40 17.44 12.38
CA LEU A 14 -2.58 16.92 11.68
C LEU A 14 -3.30 18.00 10.86
N PRO A 15 -3.49 19.25 11.35
CA PRO A 15 -4.07 20.30 10.53
C PRO A 15 -3.27 20.58 9.25
N GLY A 16 -1.95 20.61 9.33
CA GLY A 16 -1.07 20.74 8.17
C GLY A 16 -1.20 19.55 7.21
N ALA A 17 -1.25 18.33 7.74
CA ALA A 17 -1.43 17.13 6.95
C ALA A 17 -2.80 17.08 6.25
N GLU A 18 -3.88 17.50 6.93
CA GLU A 18 -5.22 17.62 6.32
C GLU A 18 -5.24 18.64 5.18
N ALA A 19 -4.59 19.78 5.36
CA ALA A 19 -4.47 20.80 4.32
C ALA A 19 -3.68 20.29 3.09
N GLU A 20 -2.57 19.55 3.33
CA GLU A 20 -1.74 18.99 2.28
C GLU A 20 -2.47 17.94 1.43
N ILE A 21 -3.23 17.05 2.07
CA ILE A 21 -3.90 15.95 1.37
C ILE A 21 -5.35 16.27 0.95
N GLY A 22 -5.91 17.33 1.52
CA GLY A 22 -7.31 17.73 1.28
C GLY A 22 -8.33 16.71 1.80
N ALA A 23 -8.04 16.07 2.93
CA ALA A 23 -8.91 15.09 3.56
C ALA A 23 -8.67 15.05 5.08
N ARG A 24 -9.67 14.66 5.85
CA ARG A 24 -9.54 14.43 7.29
C ARG A 24 -8.55 13.31 7.57
N VAL A 25 -7.66 13.55 8.51
CA VAL A 25 -6.62 12.62 8.94
C VAL A 25 -7.01 12.05 10.31
N PRO A 26 -7.14 10.72 10.47
CA PRO A 26 -7.36 10.10 11.79
C PRO A 26 -6.26 10.47 12.78
N ASP A 27 -6.65 10.74 14.04
CA ASP A 27 -5.73 11.18 15.09
C ASP A 27 -4.60 10.15 15.37
N ASP A 28 -4.90 8.88 15.18
CA ASP A 28 -4.00 7.75 15.41
C ASP A 28 -3.23 7.30 14.15
N LEU A 29 -3.48 7.92 12.99
CA LEU A 29 -2.80 7.57 11.74
C LEU A 29 -1.27 7.67 11.84
N PRO A 30 -0.68 8.69 12.50
CA PRO A 30 0.77 8.74 12.68
C PRO A 30 1.33 7.53 13.42
N ASP A 31 0.62 7.05 14.46
CA ASP A 31 1.04 5.88 15.23
C ASP A 31 0.89 4.58 14.42
N GLN A 32 -0.22 4.45 13.70
CA GLN A 32 -0.46 3.29 12.82
C GLN A 32 0.57 3.17 11.70
N LEU A 33 1.13 4.27 11.24
CA LEU A 33 2.09 4.32 10.12
C LEU A 33 3.53 4.57 10.56
N ASP A 34 3.87 4.58 11.86
CA ASP A 34 5.18 5.02 12.35
C ASP A 34 6.35 4.33 11.62
N THR A 35 6.41 3.01 11.67
CA THR A 35 7.46 2.23 10.98
C THR A 35 7.46 2.49 9.46
N PHE A 36 6.28 2.51 8.85
CA PHE A 36 6.14 2.80 7.43
C PHE A 36 6.69 4.19 7.08
N LEU A 37 6.34 5.23 7.85
CA LEU A 37 6.78 6.61 7.61
C LEU A 37 8.30 6.74 7.69
N GLN A 38 8.93 6.09 8.66
CA GLN A 38 10.39 6.12 8.84
C GLN A 38 11.10 5.60 7.58
N PHE A 39 10.69 4.45 7.06
CA PHE A 39 11.30 3.89 5.85
C PHE A 39 10.98 4.73 4.60
N ARG A 40 9.72 5.12 4.41
CA ARG A 40 9.27 5.81 3.18
C ARG A 40 9.84 7.21 3.03
N ILE A 41 10.06 7.94 4.13
CA ILE A 41 10.73 9.24 4.10
C ILE A 41 12.18 9.09 3.63
N VAL A 42 12.88 8.06 4.08
CA VAL A 42 14.25 7.77 3.63
C VAL A 42 14.25 7.40 2.15
N ASP A 43 13.40 6.45 1.75
CA ASP A 43 13.28 5.98 0.36
C ASP A 43 13.04 7.15 -0.60
N LEU A 44 12.03 7.98 -0.32
CA LEU A 44 11.67 9.13 -1.17
C LEU A 44 12.69 10.28 -1.12
N SER A 45 13.46 10.38 -0.04
CA SER A 45 14.55 11.35 0.01
C SER A 45 15.74 10.95 -0.88
N MET A 46 15.90 9.63 -1.09
CA MET A 46 16.95 9.06 -1.95
C MET A 46 16.51 8.88 -3.41
N ASP A 47 15.24 8.57 -3.62
CA ASP A 47 14.62 8.32 -4.92
C ASP A 47 13.21 8.94 -4.98
N PRO A 48 13.09 10.24 -5.28
CA PRO A 48 11.79 10.91 -5.37
C PRO A 48 10.89 10.34 -6.49
N ASP A 49 11.46 9.77 -7.54
CA ASP A 49 10.73 9.21 -8.68
C ASP A 49 10.00 7.91 -8.31
N ALA A 50 10.36 7.28 -7.20
CA ALA A 50 9.66 6.12 -6.67
C ALA A 50 8.26 6.46 -6.10
N GLN A 51 7.94 7.74 -5.83
CA GLN A 51 6.69 8.14 -5.18
C GLN A 51 5.42 7.53 -5.78
N PRO A 52 5.23 7.45 -7.11
CA PRO A 52 4.02 6.86 -7.69
C PRO A 52 3.80 5.38 -7.34
N TRP A 53 4.86 4.65 -7.01
CA TRP A 53 4.79 3.23 -6.64
C TRP A 53 4.48 3.02 -5.16
N LEU A 54 4.91 3.94 -4.33
CA LEU A 54 4.86 3.79 -2.88
C LEU A 54 3.48 4.09 -2.28
N GLY A 55 3.45 4.23 -0.97
CA GLY A 55 2.22 4.35 -0.21
C GLY A 55 1.31 5.51 -0.63
N ARG A 56 0.04 5.20 -0.74
CA ARG A 56 -1.07 6.13 -1.01
C ARG A 56 -2.07 6.09 0.15
N ALA A 57 -2.72 7.20 0.42
CA ALA A 57 -3.88 7.20 1.31
C ALA A 57 -5.11 6.69 0.56
N ILE A 58 -5.90 5.87 1.23
CA ILE A 58 -7.25 5.50 0.78
C ILE A 58 -8.19 6.58 1.31
N VAL A 59 -8.81 7.35 0.42
CA VAL A 59 -9.69 8.46 0.79
C VAL A 59 -11.12 8.13 0.40
N LEU A 60 -12.00 8.11 1.38
CA LEU A 60 -13.44 8.04 1.18
C LEU A 60 -14.01 9.46 1.06
N THR A 61 -14.87 9.68 0.08
CA THR A 61 -15.71 10.89 0.02
C THR A 61 -17.11 10.54 0.51
N GLU A 62 -17.51 11.15 1.61
CA GLU A 62 -18.81 10.94 2.23
C GLU A 62 -19.92 11.67 1.44
N PRO A 63 -21.21 11.33 1.65
CA PRO A 63 -22.31 11.97 0.92
C PRO A 63 -22.41 13.49 1.09
N ASP A 64 -21.91 14.04 2.19
CA ASP A 64 -21.86 15.48 2.46
C ASP A 64 -20.65 16.18 1.81
N GLY A 65 -19.83 15.43 1.07
CA GLY A 65 -18.61 15.92 0.44
C GLY A 65 -17.37 15.90 1.33
N THR A 66 -17.48 15.50 2.59
CA THR A 66 -16.34 15.35 3.49
C THR A 66 -15.43 14.24 2.96
N ARG A 67 -14.14 14.52 2.85
CA ARG A 67 -13.12 13.54 2.49
C ARG A 67 -12.38 13.09 3.75
N ARG A 68 -12.18 11.78 3.88
CA ARG A 68 -11.53 11.17 5.05
C ARG A 68 -10.57 10.07 4.64
N ILE A 69 -9.41 10.02 5.24
CA ILE A 69 -8.51 8.86 5.12
C ILE A 69 -9.12 7.70 5.90
N ILE A 70 -9.26 6.56 5.23
CA ILE A 70 -9.80 5.31 5.80
C ILE A 70 -8.81 4.15 5.69
N GLY A 71 -7.57 4.43 5.34
CA GLY A 71 -6.51 3.43 5.22
C GLY A 71 -5.38 3.88 4.32
N SER A 72 -4.52 2.92 4.02
CA SER A 72 -3.38 3.11 3.11
C SER A 72 -3.21 1.91 2.18
N CYS A 73 -2.61 2.13 1.02
CA CYS A 73 -2.25 1.08 0.08
C CYS A 73 -1.04 1.53 -0.76
N GLY A 74 -0.39 0.61 -1.44
CA GLY A 74 0.72 0.91 -2.34
C GLY A 74 1.59 -0.31 -2.57
N PHE A 75 2.71 -0.09 -3.25
CA PHE A 75 3.72 -1.12 -3.41
C PHE A 75 4.88 -0.88 -2.43
N HIS A 76 5.59 -1.96 -2.09
CA HIS A 76 6.74 -1.87 -1.17
C HIS A 76 7.95 -1.20 -1.83
N SER A 77 8.07 -1.32 -3.16
CA SER A 77 9.12 -0.69 -3.96
C SER A 77 8.63 -0.48 -5.40
N PRO A 78 9.31 0.35 -6.20
CA PRO A 78 9.14 0.34 -7.65
C PRO A 78 9.61 -1.00 -8.26
N PRO A 79 9.25 -1.29 -9.52
CA PRO A 79 9.76 -2.45 -10.24
C PRO A 79 11.29 -2.47 -10.23
N GLY A 80 11.86 -3.65 -9.89
CA GLY A 80 13.30 -3.78 -9.73
C GLY A 80 13.83 -3.39 -8.34
N GLY A 81 12.99 -2.80 -7.47
CA GLY A 81 13.37 -2.35 -6.14
C GLY A 81 14.24 -1.08 -6.15
N PHE A 82 14.51 -0.50 -4.97
CA PHE A 82 15.36 0.70 -4.85
C PHE A 82 16.84 0.46 -5.17
N ARG A 83 17.28 -0.78 -5.21
CA ARG A 83 18.71 -1.16 -5.39
C ARG A 83 18.90 -2.41 -6.21
N ALA A 84 17.87 -2.89 -6.90
CA ALA A 84 17.97 -4.10 -7.69
C ALA A 84 18.72 -3.85 -8.99
N ALA A 85 19.54 -4.83 -9.39
CA ALA A 85 20.08 -4.82 -10.73
C ALA A 85 18.93 -4.94 -11.76
N PRO A 86 18.97 -4.19 -12.87
CA PRO A 86 17.94 -4.28 -13.90
C PRO A 86 17.69 -5.73 -14.34
N GLY A 87 16.41 -6.13 -14.36
CA GLY A 87 15.98 -7.45 -14.85
C GLY A 87 15.83 -8.55 -13.81
N LEU A 88 16.16 -8.31 -12.53
CA LEU A 88 16.04 -9.34 -11.49
C LEU A 88 14.68 -9.39 -10.79
N ASN A 89 13.87 -8.33 -10.88
CA ASN A 89 12.57 -8.31 -10.22
C ASN A 89 11.61 -7.36 -10.93
N ASP A 90 10.86 -7.89 -11.87
CA ASP A 90 9.75 -7.22 -12.54
C ASP A 90 8.43 -7.35 -11.75
N ARG A 91 8.48 -7.92 -10.56
CA ARG A 91 7.38 -8.17 -9.66
C ARG A 91 7.32 -7.09 -8.58
N VAL A 92 6.13 -6.55 -8.34
CA VAL A 92 5.90 -5.57 -7.27
C VAL A 92 5.07 -6.19 -6.15
N GLU A 93 5.44 -5.87 -4.91
CA GLU A 93 4.76 -6.36 -3.72
C GLU A 93 3.76 -5.34 -3.23
N VAL A 94 2.48 -5.74 -3.12
CA VAL A 94 1.38 -4.89 -2.68
C VAL A 94 1.18 -4.97 -1.17
N GLY A 95 1.03 -3.81 -0.53
CA GLY A 95 0.57 -3.67 0.84
C GLY A 95 -0.69 -2.81 0.93
N TYR A 96 -1.56 -3.11 1.88
CA TYR A 96 -2.74 -2.31 2.17
C TYR A 96 -3.20 -2.47 3.63
N SER A 97 -3.79 -1.43 4.15
CA SER A 97 -4.47 -1.43 5.44
C SER A 97 -5.77 -0.63 5.31
N VAL A 98 -6.85 -1.13 5.93
CA VAL A 98 -8.15 -0.44 5.99
C VAL A 98 -8.55 -0.31 7.45
N GLU A 99 -8.99 0.88 7.85
CA GLU A 99 -9.49 1.15 9.19
C GLU A 99 -10.63 0.21 9.57
N LEU A 100 -10.70 -0.16 10.85
CA LEU A 100 -11.59 -1.18 11.35
C LEU A 100 -13.07 -0.92 10.97
N GLY A 101 -13.52 0.33 11.06
CA GLY A 101 -14.90 0.72 10.74
C GLY A 101 -15.27 0.60 9.26
N TYR A 102 -14.28 0.49 8.37
CA TYR A 102 -14.48 0.43 6.90
C TYR A 102 -14.13 -0.94 6.30
N ARG A 103 -13.77 -1.92 7.15
CA ARG A 103 -13.49 -3.29 6.69
C ARG A 103 -14.75 -4.02 6.26
N ARG A 104 -14.57 -5.09 5.48
CA ARG A 104 -15.63 -5.97 4.97
C ARG A 104 -16.66 -5.29 4.05
N GLN A 105 -16.31 -4.13 3.50
CA GLN A 105 -17.11 -3.35 2.55
C GLN A 105 -16.52 -3.38 1.13
N GLY A 106 -15.54 -4.24 0.87
CA GLY A 106 -14.91 -4.36 -0.46
C GLY A 106 -13.73 -3.43 -0.69
N VAL A 107 -13.47 -2.44 0.19
CA VAL A 107 -12.45 -1.40 0.03
C VAL A 107 -11.08 -1.97 -0.34
N ALA A 108 -10.58 -2.96 0.40
CA ALA A 108 -9.26 -3.56 0.11
C ALA A 108 -9.20 -4.18 -1.30
N THR A 109 -10.26 -4.86 -1.74
CA THR A 109 -10.33 -5.44 -3.07
C THR A 109 -10.33 -4.35 -4.14
N GLU A 110 -11.15 -3.32 -3.98
CA GLU A 110 -11.25 -2.18 -4.90
C GLU A 110 -9.90 -1.47 -5.08
N VAL A 111 -9.23 -1.12 -3.99
CA VAL A 111 -7.97 -0.38 -4.07
C VAL A 111 -6.83 -1.23 -4.66
N VAL A 112 -6.81 -2.54 -4.38
CA VAL A 112 -5.81 -3.44 -4.98
C VAL A 112 -6.06 -3.59 -6.48
N HIS A 113 -7.31 -3.70 -6.93
CA HIS A 113 -7.65 -3.67 -8.36
C HIS A 113 -7.12 -2.40 -9.01
N ALA A 114 -7.43 -1.23 -8.45
CA ALA A 114 -6.98 0.05 -8.99
C ALA A 114 -5.45 0.18 -9.03
N LEU A 115 -4.74 -0.34 -8.02
CA LEU A 115 -3.27 -0.39 -8.01
C LEU A 115 -2.72 -1.28 -9.12
N PHE A 116 -3.33 -2.44 -9.35
CA PHE A 116 -2.87 -3.38 -10.37
C PHE A 116 -3.15 -2.86 -11.78
N ASP A 117 -4.33 -2.25 -12.02
CA ASP A 117 -4.64 -1.60 -13.28
C ASP A 117 -3.64 -0.48 -13.59
N TRP A 118 -3.31 0.32 -12.56
CA TRP A 118 -2.32 1.37 -12.68
C TRP A 118 -0.91 0.80 -12.97
N ALA A 119 -0.48 -0.23 -12.24
CA ALA A 119 0.85 -0.85 -12.43
C ALA A 119 0.98 -1.48 -13.82
N ARG A 120 -0.10 -2.12 -14.30
CA ARG A 120 -0.16 -2.68 -15.66
C ARG A 120 -0.02 -1.60 -16.72
N ALA A 121 -0.64 -0.45 -16.54
CA ALA A 121 -0.46 0.69 -17.45
C ALA A 121 1.00 1.21 -17.45
N GLN A 122 1.79 0.90 -16.40
CA GLN A 122 3.23 1.15 -16.34
C GLN A 122 4.08 -0.03 -16.85
N GLY A 123 3.46 -1.09 -17.38
CA GLY A 123 4.15 -2.26 -17.93
C GLY A 123 4.45 -3.38 -16.93
N VAL A 124 3.87 -3.34 -15.71
CA VAL A 124 4.05 -4.35 -14.68
C VAL A 124 2.77 -5.15 -14.49
N ASP A 125 2.86 -6.47 -14.68
CA ASP A 125 1.73 -7.39 -14.52
C ASP A 125 2.03 -8.59 -13.59
N ARG A 126 3.13 -8.51 -12.82
CA ARG A 126 3.57 -9.55 -11.88
C ARG A 126 3.54 -9.00 -10.46
N PHE A 127 2.74 -9.63 -9.61
CA PHE A 127 2.42 -9.13 -8.29
C PHE A 127 2.77 -10.13 -7.20
N ARG A 128 3.17 -9.61 -6.05
CA ARG A 128 3.43 -10.36 -4.83
C ARG A 128 2.62 -9.76 -3.68
N ALA A 129 2.28 -10.58 -2.71
CA ALA A 129 1.79 -10.16 -1.41
C ALA A 129 2.35 -11.10 -0.34
N SER A 130 2.84 -10.56 0.76
CA SER A 130 3.26 -11.32 1.93
C SER A 130 2.25 -11.08 3.04
N VAL A 131 1.80 -12.13 3.69
CA VAL A 131 0.68 -12.08 4.64
C VAL A 131 0.98 -12.95 5.84
N SER A 132 0.96 -12.38 7.04
CA SER A 132 1.09 -13.13 8.29
C SER A 132 0.01 -14.22 8.39
N PRO A 133 0.33 -15.44 8.85
CA PRO A 133 -0.63 -16.56 8.93
C PRO A 133 -1.89 -16.24 9.74
N GLY A 134 -1.79 -15.36 10.73
CA GLY A 134 -2.91 -14.91 11.56
C GLY A 134 -3.82 -13.87 10.90
N ASN A 135 -3.43 -13.27 9.78
CA ASN A 135 -4.23 -12.25 9.11
C ASN A 135 -5.26 -12.87 8.15
N VAL A 136 -6.30 -13.49 8.73
CA VAL A 136 -7.36 -14.20 8.00
C VAL A 136 -8.04 -13.31 6.95
N ALA A 137 -8.19 -12.01 7.24
CA ALA A 137 -8.83 -11.08 6.32
C ALA A 137 -7.99 -10.85 5.05
N SER A 138 -6.69 -10.60 5.20
CA SER A 138 -5.78 -10.45 4.06
C SER A 138 -5.61 -11.76 3.28
N LEU A 139 -5.54 -12.91 3.98
CA LEU A 139 -5.51 -14.24 3.34
C LEU A 139 -6.75 -14.49 2.46
N ALA A 140 -7.93 -14.10 2.93
CA ALA A 140 -9.17 -14.20 2.13
C ALA A 140 -9.13 -13.26 0.92
N THR A 141 -8.59 -12.05 1.08
CA THR A 141 -8.47 -11.06 0.01
C THR A 141 -7.51 -11.52 -1.08
N VAL A 142 -6.30 -11.95 -0.75
CA VAL A 142 -5.31 -12.40 -1.76
C VAL A 142 -5.79 -13.63 -2.52
N ARG A 143 -6.48 -14.56 -1.84
CA ARG A 143 -7.08 -15.72 -2.51
C ARG A 143 -8.20 -15.32 -3.47
N ARG A 144 -9.08 -14.40 -3.07
CA ARG A 144 -10.13 -13.84 -3.95
C ARG A 144 -9.55 -13.14 -5.16
N LEU A 145 -8.43 -12.44 -5.00
CA LEU A 145 -7.70 -11.79 -6.08
C LEU A 145 -6.92 -12.77 -6.97
N GLY A 146 -7.02 -14.09 -6.74
CA GLY A 146 -6.42 -15.12 -7.57
C GLY A 146 -4.92 -15.31 -7.37
N PHE A 147 -4.38 -14.87 -6.26
CA PHE A 147 -3.01 -15.16 -5.87
C PHE A 147 -2.84 -16.63 -5.48
N ARG A 148 -1.69 -17.20 -5.77
CA ARG A 148 -1.27 -18.55 -5.37
C ARG A 148 -0.17 -18.46 -4.34
N GLN A 149 -0.26 -19.23 -3.27
CA GLN A 149 0.82 -19.34 -2.30
C GLN A 149 2.01 -20.05 -2.96
N VAL A 150 3.19 -19.45 -2.85
CA VAL A 150 4.43 -19.94 -3.47
C VAL A 150 5.51 -20.25 -2.44
N GLY A 151 5.37 -19.79 -1.20
CA GLY A 151 6.36 -20.01 -0.16
C GLY A 151 5.99 -19.42 1.18
N VAL A 152 7.00 -19.37 2.03
CA VAL A 152 7.01 -18.73 3.34
C VAL A 152 8.32 -17.96 3.44
N GLN A 153 8.27 -16.80 4.07
CA GLN A 153 9.47 -16.02 4.40
C GLN A 153 9.43 -15.59 5.87
N MET A 154 10.58 -15.18 6.38
CA MET A 154 10.69 -14.56 7.68
C MET A 154 10.98 -13.09 7.48
N ASP A 155 10.09 -12.23 7.93
CA ASP A 155 10.29 -10.79 7.97
C ASP A 155 10.84 -10.39 9.36
N ASP A 156 11.74 -9.41 9.38
CA ASP A 156 12.41 -8.98 10.62
C ASP A 156 11.45 -8.23 11.58
N ILE A 157 10.33 -7.74 11.08
CA ILE A 157 9.34 -6.96 11.83
C ILE A 157 8.08 -7.79 12.08
N ASP A 158 7.52 -8.37 11.00
CA ASP A 158 6.22 -9.05 11.01
C ASP A 158 6.32 -10.55 11.30
N GLY A 159 7.54 -11.10 11.35
CA GLY A 159 7.80 -12.51 11.61
C GLY A 159 7.50 -13.40 10.41
N GLU A 160 6.89 -14.57 10.65
CA GLU A 160 6.57 -15.50 9.56
C GLU A 160 5.44 -14.95 8.68
N GLU A 161 5.68 -14.96 7.37
CA GLU A 161 4.72 -14.56 6.35
C GLU A 161 4.56 -15.62 5.26
N LEU A 162 3.32 -15.85 4.86
CA LEU A 162 2.97 -16.64 3.69
C LEU A 162 3.13 -15.77 2.44
N VAL A 163 3.93 -16.23 1.50
CA VAL A 163 4.21 -15.51 0.25
C VAL A 163 3.26 -15.97 -0.84
N PHE A 164 2.59 -15.01 -1.45
CA PHE A 164 1.64 -15.22 -2.54
C PHE A 164 2.10 -14.49 -3.78
N GLU A 165 1.87 -15.08 -4.94
CA GLU A 165 2.19 -14.49 -6.23
C GLU A 165 1.04 -14.63 -7.22
N ARG A 166 0.95 -13.63 -8.11
CA ARG A 166 0.04 -13.62 -9.25
C ARG A 166 0.74 -13.04 -10.45
N ASP A 167 0.68 -13.76 -11.57
CA ASP A 167 1.11 -13.31 -12.89
C ASP A 167 -0.11 -13.02 -13.76
N GLY A 168 -0.02 -11.94 -14.55
CA GLY A 168 -1.12 -11.48 -15.38
C GLY A 168 -2.26 -10.88 -14.55
N TRP A 169 -2.68 -9.68 -14.92
CA TRP A 169 -3.86 -9.03 -14.37
C TRP A 169 -4.84 -8.80 -15.52
N PRO A 170 -6.10 -9.23 -15.41
CA PRO A 170 -7.08 -9.00 -16.47
C PRO A 170 -7.21 -7.51 -16.76
N ALA A 171 -7.41 -7.14 -18.03
CA ALA A 171 -7.88 -5.81 -18.36
C ALA A 171 -9.23 -5.59 -17.65
N ALA A 172 -9.52 -4.37 -17.23
CA ALA A 172 -10.90 -3.99 -16.93
C ALA A 172 -11.71 -4.19 -18.22
N ASP A 173 -12.80 -4.96 -18.14
CA ASP A 173 -13.76 -5.09 -19.23
C ASP A 173 -14.48 -3.75 -19.48
#